data_7f9eaa4cf5cdbf167fc1a28b3a3ed5c0
#
_entry.id   7f9eaa4cf5cdbf167fc1a28b3a3ed5c0
#
_cell.length_a   1.000
_cell.length_b   1.000
_cell.length_c   1.000
_cell.angle_alpha   90.00
_cell.angle_beta   90.00
_cell.angle_gamma   90.00
#
_symmetry.space_group_name_H-M   'P 1'
#
loop_
_entity.id
_entity.type
_entity.pdbx_description
1 polymer ?
#
loop_
_entity_poly.entity_id
_entity_poly.type
_entity_poly.pdbx_seq_one_letter_code
_entity_poly.pdbx_strand_id
1 'polypeptide(L)'
;MKKNNRFTLFVAAILFTLPSLLAAQQPAPAAGDINPAVLKVNEELVYAAEISMVMQNIASQMGGQGQQPPNQEELVQAATQRVVEQKLLAQEAGRLGIQVNDLRLAEMVQTIEQQAGGRAALDANLAQMGSGYDQIVNTLREMDLVRTYIETKIVPTIQVTEQEVSAFYTENPQMFQSPEQVHARHILFTVAEDADAQAIVDARGKADDARKRALAGEDFAELATELSEGPSAPNGGDLGFFSKDRMVPEFADAAFALEVGQISEVVRTQFGFHVIKVEEHREAGTVPLEEASDDLTNLLKQQKVGRMVNDVVQGLAAKATITPLLAPQPATGAPAPGN
;
A
#
# COMPACT_ATOMS: atom_id res chain seq x y z
N MET A 1 10.72 -15.48 14.70
CA MET A 1 9.69 -15.10 13.71
C MET A 1 10.41 -14.58 12.46
N LYS A 2 10.20 -15.22 11.29
CA LYS A 2 10.88 -14.83 10.05
C LYS A 2 10.24 -13.53 9.52
N LYS A 3 10.99 -12.41 9.57
CA LYS A 3 10.58 -11.15 8.93
C LYS A 3 10.67 -11.32 7.41
N ASN A 4 9.53 -11.37 6.73
CA ASN A 4 9.46 -11.27 5.27
C ASN A 4 9.77 -9.83 4.86
N ASN A 5 10.98 -9.61 4.39
CA ASN A 5 11.44 -8.35 3.83
C ASN A 5 10.84 -8.19 2.41
N ARG A 6 9.62 -7.67 2.31
CA ARG A 6 9.03 -7.29 1.02
C ARG A 6 9.56 -5.90 0.65
N PHE A 7 10.59 -5.89 -0.21
CA PHE A 7 11.04 -4.68 -0.91
C PHE A 7 9.93 -4.19 -1.84
N THR A 8 9.15 -3.23 -1.39
CA THR A 8 8.24 -2.47 -2.26
C THR A 8 8.96 -1.19 -2.66
N LEU A 9 9.52 -1.17 -3.88
CA LEU A 9 10.12 0.01 -4.46
C LEU A 9 9.04 1.06 -4.74
N PHE A 10 8.95 2.09 -3.91
CA PHE A 10 8.26 3.32 -4.23
C PHE A 10 9.21 4.20 -5.06
N VAL A 11 9.00 4.25 -6.38
CA VAL A 11 9.64 5.23 -7.25
C VAL A 11 8.80 6.50 -7.18
N ALA A 12 9.37 7.57 -6.59
CA ALA A 12 8.73 8.87 -6.54
C ALA A 12 8.57 9.44 -7.97
N ALA A 13 7.37 9.88 -8.30
CA ALA A 13 7.05 10.49 -9.59
C ALA A 13 7.75 11.84 -9.74
N ILE A 14 8.51 12.00 -10.81
CA ILE A 14 9.05 13.28 -11.26
C ILE A 14 8.29 13.69 -12.50
N LEU A 15 7.72 14.89 -12.45
CA LEU A 15 7.04 15.55 -13.55
C LEU A 15 8.07 15.91 -14.65
N PHE A 16 8.15 15.08 -15.69
CA PHE A 16 8.71 15.50 -16.96
C PHE A 16 7.62 16.17 -17.78
N THR A 17 7.73 17.47 -17.97
CA THR A 17 6.99 18.15 -19.04
C THR A 17 7.62 17.71 -20.36
N LEU A 18 6.98 16.77 -21.07
CA LEU A 18 7.34 16.49 -22.46
C LEU A 18 7.16 17.78 -23.26
N PRO A 19 8.20 18.27 -23.96
CA PRO A 19 8.03 19.40 -24.83
C PRO A 19 7.02 19.02 -25.93
N SER A 20 6.07 19.92 -26.18
CA SER A 20 5.12 19.81 -27.29
C SER A 20 5.89 19.72 -28.60
N LEU A 21 6.15 18.51 -29.07
CA LEU A 21 6.82 18.29 -30.34
C LEU A 21 5.83 18.49 -31.49
N LEU A 22 6.17 19.44 -32.36
CA LEU A 22 5.54 19.70 -33.64
C LEU A 22 5.35 18.41 -34.43
N ALA A 23 4.12 18.21 -34.92
CA ALA A 23 3.71 17.06 -35.71
C ALA A 23 4.51 16.96 -37.02
N ALA A 24 5.38 15.95 -37.08
CA ALA A 24 5.78 15.38 -38.37
C ALA A 24 4.72 14.34 -38.75
N GLN A 25 4.16 14.46 -39.97
CA GLN A 25 3.18 13.51 -40.51
C GLN A 25 3.79 12.12 -40.60
N GLN A 26 3.42 11.25 -39.67
CA GLN A 26 3.65 9.81 -39.73
C GLN A 26 2.35 9.10 -40.14
N PRO A 27 2.41 8.00 -40.90
CA PRO A 27 1.21 7.29 -41.31
C PRO A 27 0.41 6.82 -40.08
N ALA A 28 -0.89 7.03 -40.11
CA ALA A 28 -1.81 6.53 -39.11
C ALA A 28 -1.67 4.99 -38.99
N PRO A 29 -1.74 4.40 -37.80
CA PRO A 29 -1.74 2.95 -37.62
C PRO A 29 -2.87 2.32 -38.44
N ALA A 30 -2.62 1.14 -39.01
CA ALA A 30 -3.60 0.44 -39.78
C ALA A 30 -4.86 0.22 -38.92
N ALA A 31 -6.03 0.53 -39.44
CA ALA A 31 -7.31 0.32 -38.76
C ALA A 31 -7.48 -1.17 -38.47
N GLY A 32 -7.36 -1.58 -37.21
CA GLY A 32 -7.47 -2.96 -36.77
C GLY A 32 -6.37 -3.47 -35.82
N ASP A 33 -5.31 -2.69 -35.57
CA ASP A 33 -4.28 -3.10 -34.60
C ASP A 33 -4.79 -2.85 -33.18
N ILE A 34 -5.05 -3.95 -32.45
CA ILE A 34 -5.59 -3.91 -31.08
C ILE A 34 -4.50 -3.43 -30.09
N ASN A 35 -3.22 -3.56 -30.44
CA ASN A 35 -2.09 -3.17 -29.60
C ASN A 35 -1.04 -2.39 -30.38
N PRO A 36 -1.35 -1.15 -30.81
CA PRO A 36 -0.42 -0.35 -31.60
C PRO A 36 0.81 0.04 -30.79
N ALA A 37 1.96 0.17 -31.45
CA ALA A 37 3.11 0.84 -30.88
C ALA A 37 2.79 2.33 -30.71
N VAL A 38 2.93 2.85 -29.50
CA VAL A 38 2.53 4.23 -29.13
C VAL A 38 3.70 5.18 -29.00
N LEU A 39 4.89 4.65 -28.68
CA LEU A 39 6.13 5.42 -28.65
C LEU A 39 7.35 4.51 -28.87
N LYS A 40 8.50 5.12 -29.13
CA LYS A 40 9.78 4.44 -29.25
C LYS A 40 10.76 5.05 -28.24
N VAL A 41 11.46 4.21 -27.49
CA VAL A 41 12.53 4.60 -26.55
C VAL A 41 13.84 4.08 -27.09
N ASN A 42 14.66 4.97 -27.65
CA ASN A 42 15.81 4.64 -28.47
C ASN A 42 15.38 3.75 -29.66
N GLU A 43 15.82 2.47 -29.71
CA GLU A 43 15.43 1.54 -30.76
C GLU A 43 14.25 0.62 -30.40
N GLU A 44 13.74 0.67 -29.15
CA GLU A 44 12.70 -0.22 -28.66
C GLU A 44 11.31 0.39 -28.75
N LEU A 45 10.35 -0.40 -29.24
CA LEU A 45 8.94 -0.01 -29.31
C LEU A 45 8.26 -0.24 -27.96
N VAL A 46 7.38 0.68 -27.60
CA VAL A 46 6.46 0.57 -26.47
C VAL A 46 5.04 0.47 -27.02
N TYR A 47 4.31 -0.53 -26.57
CA TYR A 47 2.96 -0.85 -27.03
C TYR A 47 1.89 -0.34 -26.08
N ALA A 48 0.69 -0.09 -26.59
CA ALA A 48 -0.45 0.39 -25.79
C ALA A 48 -0.79 -0.54 -24.62
N ALA A 49 -0.67 -1.86 -24.81
CA ALA A 49 -0.90 -2.84 -23.76
C ALA A 49 0.07 -2.69 -22.57
N GLU A 50 1.34 -2.35 -22.80
CA GLU A 50 2.32 -2.13 -21.72
C GLU A 50 1.89 -0.95 -20.83
N ILE A 51 1.48 0.16 -21.45
CA ILE A 51 1.00 1.33 -20.74
C ILE A 51 -0.28 0.99 -19.97
N SER A 52 -1.22 0.25 -20.60
CA SER A 52 -2.49 -0.14 -19.96
C SER A 52 -2.29 -1.03 -18.74
N MET A 53 -1.34 -1.97 -18.76
CA MET A 53 -0.98 -2.80 -17.59
C MET A 53 -0.44 -1.95 -16.44
N VAL A 54 0.43 -0.98 -16.72
CA VAL A 54 0.97 -0.08 -15.71
C VAL A 54 -0.11 0.83 -15.14
N MET A 55 -1.04 1.34 -15.98
CA MET A 55 -2.21 2.11 -15.53
C MET A 55 -3.06 1.32 -14.54
N GLN A 56 -3.39 0.06 -14.85
CA GLN A 56 -4.17 -0.80 -13.96
C GLN A 56 -3.45 -1.04 -12.62
N ASN A 57 -2.14 -1.22 -12.66
CA ASN A 57 -1.33 -1.39 -11.44
C ASN A 57 -1.36 -0.13 -10.57
N ILE A 58 -1.17 1.08 -11.17
CA ILE A 58 -1.24 2.35 -10.44
C ILE A 58 -2.63 2.52 -9.82
N ALA A 59 -3.70 2.31 -10.60
CA ALA A 59 -5.07 2.45 -10.12
C ALA A 59 -5.39 1.49 -8.95
N SER A 60 -4.94 0.24 -9.05
CA SER A 60 -5.13 -0.77 -7.99
C SER A 60 -4.39 -0.41 -6.70
N GLN A 61 -3.17 0.11 -6.81
CA GLN A 61 -2.39 0.55 -5.64
C GLN A 61 -3.04 1.73 -4.92
N MET A 62 -3.56 2.71 -5.66
CA MET A 62 -4.22 3.89 -5.08
C MET A 62 -5.58 3.54 -4.47
N GLY A 63 -6.38 2.69 -5.13
CA GLY A 63 -7.65 2.21 -4.62
C GLY A 63 -7.53 1.46 -3.29
N GLY A 64 -6.46 0.66 -3.14
CA GLY A 64 -6.15 -0.04 -1.89
C GLY A 64 -5.76 0.89 -0.72
N GLN A 65 -5.38 2.14 -1.01
CA GLN A 65 -5.03 3.16 0.00
C GLN A 65 -6.18 4.14 0.29
N GLY A 66 -7.38 3.91 -0.28
CA GLY A 66 -8.52 4.82 -0.12
C GLY A 66 -8.36 6.17 -0.82
N GLN A 67 -7.37 6.32 -1.69
CA GLN A 67 -7.14 7.52 -2.48
C GLN A 67 -7.97 7.45 -3.76
N GLN A 68 -8.53 8.59 -4.18
CA GLN A 68 -9.17 8.67 -5.49
C GLN A 68 -8.11 8.54 -6.58
N PRO A 69 -8.32 7.66 -7.59
CA PRO A 69 -7.40 7.57 -8.72
C PRO A 69 -7.34 8.92 -9.46
N PRO A 70 -6.17 9.27 -10.01
CA PRO A 70 -6.03 10.45 -10.86
C PRO A 70 -6.96 10.35 -12.08
N ASN A 71 -7.22 11.47 -12.74
CA ASN A 71 -7.98 11.43 -13.98
C ASN A 71 -7.25 10.58 -15.04
N GLN A 72 -7.98 10.19 -16.09
CA GLN A 72 -7.46 9.26 -17.09
C GLN A 72 -6.20 9.79 -17.79
N GLU A 73 -6.11 11.09 -18.05
CA GLU A 73 -4.96 11.73 -18.71
C GLU A 73 -3.72 11.67 -17.82
N GLU A 74 -3.84 12.02 -16.56
CA GLU A 74 -2.76 11.92 -15.55
C GLU A 74 -2.30 10.47 -15.37
N LEU A 75 -3.22 9.53 -15.40
CA LEU A 75 -2.92 8.11 -15.26
C LEU A 75 -2.12 7.59 -16.48
N VAL A 76 -2.53 7.97 -17.70
CA VAL A 76 -1.80 7.64 -18.93
C VAL A 76 -0.40 8.26 -18.90
N GLN A 77 -0.28 9.52 -18.50
CA GLN A 77 1.02 10.21 -18.40
C GLN A 77 1.93 9.51 -17.40
N ALA A 78 1.45 9.22 -16.20
CA ALA A 78 2.22 8.55 -15.17
C ALA A 78 2.65 7.12 -15.59
N ALA A 79 1.74 6.37 -16.22
CA ALA A 79 2.05 5.04 -16.73
C ALA A 79 3.08 5.08 -17.87
N THR A 80 2.92 6.02 -18.82
CA THR A 80 3.86 6.21 -19.93
C THR A 80 5.27 6.53 -19.41
N GLN A 81 5.37 7.45 -18.46
CA GLN A 81 6.64 7.80 -17.83
C GLN A 81 7.28 6.58 -17.18
N ARG A 82 6.51 5.78 -16.43
CA ARG A 82 7.01 4.58 -15.74
C ARG A 82 7.53 3.52 -16.72
N VAL A 83 6.83 3.33 -17.85
CA VAL A 83 7.28 2.40 -18.90
C VAL A 83 8.59 2.90 -19.53
N VAL A 84 8.71 4.21 -19.83
CA VAL A 84 9.95 4.80 -20.36
C VAL A 84 11.11 4.61 -19.38
N GLU A 85 10.92 4.89 -18.10
CA GLU A 85 11.93 4.70 -17.06
C GLU A 85 12.38 3.24 -16.97
N GLN A 86 11.44 2.29 -17.01
CA GLN A 86 11.74 0.86 -17.01
C GLN A 86 12.57 0.46 -18.23
N LYS A 87 12.18 0.90 -19.44
CA LYS A 87 12.94 0.62 -20.67
C LYS A 87 14.36 1.17 -20.60
N LEU A 88 14.54 2.41 -20.16
CA LEU A 88 15.86 3.02 -20.03
C LEU A 88 16.77 2.26 -19.05
N LEU A 89 16.23 1.86 -17.91
CA LEU A 89 16.98 1.07 -16.90
C LEU A 89 17.30 -0.33 -17.43
N ALA A 90 16.37 -0.99 -18.12
CA ALA A 90 16.61 -2.31 -18.71
C ALA A 90 17.69 -2.24 -19.81
N GLN A 91 17.67 -1.22 -20.65
CA GLN A 91 18.70 -0.98 -21.66
C GLN A 91 20.07 -0.73 -21.02
N GLU A 92 20.13 0.05 -19.94
CA GLU A 92 21.39 0.28 -19.21
C GLU A 92 21.90 -1.00 -18.54
N ALA A 93 21.00 -1.80 -17.95
CA ALA A 93 21.35 -3.11 -17.41
C ALA A 93 21.95 -4.02 -18.47
N GLY A 94 21.35 -4.09 -19.66
CA GLY A 94 21.86 -4.82 -20.82
C GLY A 94 23.22 -4.31 -21.28
N ARG A 95 23.39 -2.98 -21.39
CA ARG A 95 24.67 -2.34 -21.75
C ARG A 95 25.80 -2.69 -20.77
N LEU A 96 25.48 -2.85 -19.51
CA LEU A 96 26.42 -3.24 -18.46
C LEU A 96 26.64 -4.76 -18.35
N GLY A 97 26.02 -5.55 -19.24
CA GLY A 97 26.15 -7.01 -19.26
C GLY A 97 25.46 -7.73 -18.11
N ILE A 98 24.49 -7.10 -17.48
CA ILE A 98 23.69 -7.72 -16.42
C ILE A 98 22.82 -8.81 -17.03
N GLN A 99 22.82 -9.99 -16.40
CA GLN A 99 22.05 -11.14 -16.87
C GLN A 99 20.75 -11.28 -16.08
N VAL A 100 19.73 -11.76 -16.76
CA VAL A 100 18.45 -12.17 -16.13
C VAL A 100 18.71 -13.29 -15.14
N ASN A 101 17.99 -13.26 -14.03
CA ASN A 101 17.94 -14.40 -13.11
C ASN A 101 16.86 -15.38 -13.59
N ASP A 102 17.26 -16.46 -14.28
CA ASP A 102 16.33 -17.40 -14.88
C ASP A 102 15.38 -18.07 -13.87
N LEU A 103 15.83 -18.34 -12.64
CA LEU A 103 14.98 -18.91 -11.60
C LEU A 103 13.89 -17.90 -11.19
N ARG A 104 14.27 -16.66 -10.96
CA ARG A 104 13.32 -15.60 -10.59
C ARG A 104 12.34 -15.30 -11.73
N LEU A 105 12.83 -15.26 -12.97
CA LEU A 105 11.95 -15.12 -14.14
C LEU A 105 10.93 -16.26 -14.23
N ALA A 106 11.36 -17.50 -14.03
CA ALA A 106 10.46 -18.66 -14.03
C ALA A 106 9.40 -18.57 -12.92
N GLU A 107 9.78 -18.13 -11.71
CA GLU A 107 8.85 -17.90 -10.60
C GLU A 107 7.85 -16.79 -10.92
N MET A 108 8.30 -15.69 -11.54
CA MET A 108 7.42 -14.60 -11.96
C MET A 108 6.39 -15.08 -13.00
N VAL A 109 6.84 -15.83 -14.00
CA VAL A 109 5.98 -16.44 -15.03
C VAL A 109 4.96 -17.40 -14.39
N GLN A 110 5.41 -18.29 -13.53
CA GLN A 110 4.51 -19.20 -12.82
C GLN A 110 3.46 -18.46 -11.99
N THR A 111 3.85 -17.38 -11.35
CA THR A 111 2.94 -16.56 -10.53
C THR A 111 1.83 -15.96 -11.37
N ILE A 112 2.15 -15.34 -12.51
CA ILE A 112 1.12 -14.75 -13.38
C ILE A 112 0.22 -15.81 -14.01
N GLU A 113 0.76 -16.99 -14.37
CA GLU A 113 -0.05 -18.10 -14.87
C GLU A 113 -1.05 -18.59 -13.80
N GLN A 114 -0.61 -18.75 -12.55
CA GLN A 114 -1.48 -19.15 -11.44
C GLN A 114 -2.57 -18.12 -11.17
N GLN A 115 -2.23 -16.82 -11.15
CA GLN A 115 -3.19 -15.73 -10.94
C GLN A 115 -4.24 -15.64 -12.04
N ALA A 116 -3.86 -15.98 -13.27
CA ALA A 116 -4.77 -16.01 -14.41
C ALA A 116 -5.69 -17.25 -14.45
N GLY A 117 -5.43 -18.27 -13.61
CA GLY A 117 -6.14 -19.54 -13.65
C GLY A 117 -5.52 -20.57 -14.62
N GLY A 118 -4.21 -20.42 -14.91
CA GLY A 118 -3.40 -21.27 -15.75
C GLY A 118 -3.01 -20.63 -17.08
N ARG A 119 -2.08 -21.28 -17.78
CA ARG A 119 -1.52 -20.78 -19.04
C ARG A 119 -2.57 -20.45 -20.10
N ALA A 120 -3.55 -21.33 -20.32
CA ALA A 120 -4.59 -21.10 -21.33
C ALA A 120 -5.46 -19.88 -21.02
N ALA A 121 -5.77 -19.64 -19.75
CA ALA A 121 -6.51 -18.47 -19.31
C ALA A 121 -5.67 -17.19 -19.45
N LEU A 122 -4.37 -17.25 -19.15
CA LEU A 122 -3.44 -16.15 -19.39
C LEU A 122 -3.39 -15.78 -20.88
N ASP A 123 -3.21 -16.77 -21.77
CA ASP A 123 -3.17 -16.53 -23.22
C ASP A 123 -4.47 -15.88 -23.73
N ALA A 124 -5.64 -16.32 -23.24
CA ALA A 124 -6.92 -15.72 -23.59
C ALA A 124 -7.05 -14.27 -23.11
N ASN A 125 -6.62 -13.97 -21.90
CA ASN A 125 -6.64 -12.61 -21.34
C ASN A 125 -5.69 -11.67 -22.10
N LEU A 126 -4.48 -12.14 -22.41
CA LEU A 126 -3.50 -11.37 -23.21
C LEU A 126 -4.01 -11.08 -24.62
N ALA A 127 -4.63 -12.07 -25.27
CA ALA A 127 -5.20 -11.89 -26.62
C ALA A 127 -6.30 -10.83 -26.65
N GLN A 128 -7.12 -10.69 -25.59
CA GLN A 128 -8.13 -9.63 -25.47
C GLN A 128 -7.50 -8.22 -25.42
N MET A 129 -6.28 -8.13 -24.87
CA MET A 129 -5.51 -6.87 -24.83
C MET A 129 -4.64 -6.65 -26.06
N GLY A 130 -4.73 -7.53 -27.06
CA GLY A 130 -3.87 -7.51 -28.24
C GLY A 130 -2.39 -7.85 -27.95
N SER A 131 -2.12 -8.50 -26.82
CA SER A 131 -0.79 -8.91 -26.39
C SER A 131 -0.60 -10.42 -26.53
N GLY A 132 0.64 -10.87 -26.44
CA GLY A 132 1.00 -12.28 -26.49
C GLY A 132 1.88 -12.69 -25.31
N TYR A 133 1.99 -14.01 -25.13
CA TYR A 133 2.81 -14.58 -24.04
C TYR A 133 4.28 -14.16 -24.10
N ASP A 134 4.88 -14.14 -25.29
CA ASP A 134 6.28 -13.73 -25.44
C ASP A 134 6.49 -12.27 -25.04
N GLN A 135 5.49 -11.42 -25.29
CA GLN A 135 5.53 -10.02 -24.91
C GLN A 135 5.50 -9.86 -23.37
N ILE A 136 4.62 -10.57 -22.67
CA ILE A 136 4.60 -10.52 -21.19
C ILE A 136 5.88 -11.12 -20.59
N VAL A 137 6.41 -12.22 -21.14
CA VAL A 137 7.68 -12.79 -20.67
C VAL A 137 8.83 -11.80 -20.89
N ASN A 138 8.85 -11.07 -22.02
CA ASN A 138 9.86 -10.02 -22.24
C ASN A 138 9.73 -8.88 -21.25
N THR A 139 8.50 -8.44 -20.92
CA THR A 139 8.27 -7.44 -19.88
C THR A 139 8.79 -7.92 -18.51
N LEU A 140 8.52 -9.18 -18.14
CA LEU A 140 9.04 -9.76 -16.90
C LEU A 140 10.56 -9.86 -16.89
N ARG A 141 11.17 -10.17 -18.03
CA ARG A 141 12.64 -10.20 -18.20
C ARG A 141 13.24 -8.79 -17.98
N GLU A 142 12.64 -7.77 -18.57
CA GLU A 142 13.06 -6.38 -18.34
C GLU A 142 12.94 -5.96 -16.87
N MET A 143 11.84 -6.33 -16.22
CA MET A 143 11.64 -6.07 -14.79
C MET A 143 12.74 -6.76 -13.95
N ASP A 144 13.11 -7.99 -14.29
CA ASP A 144 14.18 -8.72 -13.61
C ASP A 144 15.55 -8.07 -13.86
N LEU A 145 15.85 -7.63 -15.08
CA LEU A 145 17.08 -6.90 -15.39
C LEU A 145 17.19 -5.61 -14.58
N VAL A 146 16.12 -4.81 -14.53
CA VAL A 146 16.07 -3.57 -13.73
C VAL A 146 16.29 -3.85 -12.26
N ARG A 147 15.62 -4.87 -11.73
CA ARG A 147 15.77 -5.29 -10.34
C ARG A 147 17.21 -5.72 -10.05
N THR A 148 17.79 -6.56 -10.89
CA THR A 148 19.17 -7.05 -10.74
C THR A 148 20.18 -5.89 -10.86
N TYR A 149 19.94 -4.94 -11.75
CA TYR A 149 20.73 -3.71 -11.86
C TYR A 149 20.72 -2.92 -10.54
N ILE A 150 19.54 -2.67 -9.98
CA ILE A 150 19.42 -1.94 -8.72
C ILE A 150 20.11 -2.70 -7.59
N GLU A 151 19.88 -4.01 -7.47
CA GLU A 151 20.44 -4.86 -6.42
C GLU A 151 21.97 -4.96 -6.50
N THR A 152 22.54 -4.98 -7.71
CA THR A 152 23.98 -5.22 -7.90
C THR A 152 24.81 -3.96 -8.13
N LYS A 153 24.21 -2.87 -8.64
CA LYS A 153 24.94 -1.65 -8.99
C LYS A 153 24.57 -0.45 -8.13
N ILE A 154 23.33 -0.34 -7.67
CA ILE A 154 22.90 0.82 -6.87
C ILE A 154 22.97 0.51 -5.37
N VAL A 155 22.31 -0.54 -4.91
CA VAL A 155 22.22 -0.87 -3.48
C VAL A 155 23.57 -0.96 -2.78
N PRO A 156 24.64 -1.57 -3.37
CA PRO A 156 25.95 -1.65 -2.72
C PRO A 156 26.66 -0.30 -2.54
N THR A 157 26.27 0.72 -3.31
CA THR A 157 26.86 2.07 -3.20
C THR A 157 26.19 2.91 -2.11
N ILE A 158 25.04 2.48 -1.60
CA ILE A 158 24.26 3.23 -0.63
C ILE A 158 24.76 2.93 0.78
N GLN A 159 25.20 3.98 1.43
CA GLN A 159 25.56 3.97 2.86
C GLN A 159 24.63 4.90 3.62
N VAL A 160 24.18 4.46 4.78
CA VAL A 160 23.44 5.25 5.76
C VAL A 160 24.32 5.32 7.00
N THR A 161 24.67 6.53 7.41
CA THR A 161 25.51 6.75 8.59
C THR A 161 24.64 6.91 9.84
N GLU A 162 25.21 6.62 11.01
CA GLU A 162 24.54 6.87 12.30
C GLU A 162 24.15 8.34 12.47
N GLN A 163 24.95 9.26 11.91
CA GLN A 163 24.65 10.68 11.93
C GLN A 163 23.38 11.01 11.16
N GLU A 164 23.15 10.40 9.99
CA GLU A 164 21.92 10.59 9.21
C GLU A 164 20.70 10.01 9.93
N VAL A 165 20.86 8.86 10.58
CA VAL A 165 19.79 8.24 11.38
C VAL A 165 19.42 9.16 12.56
N SER A 166 20.42 9.66 13.29
CA SER A 166 20.21 10.58 14.40
C SER A 166 19.62 11.91 13.97
N ALA A 167 20.06 12.47 12.84
CA ALA A 167 19.51 13.69 12.27
C ALA A 167 18.03 13.51 11.90
N PHE A 168 17.69 12.42 11.18
CA PHE A 168 16.31 12.13 10.81
C PHE A 168 15.40 11.97 12.03
N TYR A 169 15.87 11.25 13.04
CA TYR A 169 15.14 11.09 14.30
C TYR A 169 14.86 12.43 14.97
N THR A 170 15.87 13.31 15.05
CA THR A 170 15.76 14.62 15.68
C THR A 170 14.86 15.59 14.90
N GLU A 171 14.90 15.52 13.57
CA GLU A 171 14.13 16.39 12.68
C GLU A 171 12.65 15.94 12.56
N ASN A 172 12.35 14.69 12.91
CA ASN A 172 11.01 14.12 12.78
C ASN A 172 10.44 13.58 14.12
N PRO A 173 10.45 14.33 15.22
CA PRO A 173 10.10 13.83 16.56
C PRO A 173 8.68 13.25 16.63
N GLN A 174 7.77 13.74 15.80
CA GLN A 174 6.36 13.30 15.78
C GLN A 174 6.21 11.85 15.28
N MET A 175 7.15 11.35 14.46
CA MET A 175 7.12 9.96 13.96
C MET A 175 7.44 8.94 15.04
N PHE A 176 8.05 9.37 16.14
CA PHE A 176 8.53 8.53 17.23
C PHE A 176 7.69 8.67 18.49
N GLN A 177 6.64 9.47 18.45
CA GLN A 177 5.69 9.55 19.56
C GLN A 177 4.85 8.27 19.62
N SER A 178 4.88 7.62 20.76
CA SER A 178 3.97 6.55 21.12
C SER A 178 2.84 7.16 21.95
N PRO A 179 1.61 7.13 21.48
CA PRO A 179 0.49 7.59 22.29
C PRO A 179 0.35 6.70 23.51
N GLU A 180 -0.28 7.24 24.56
CA GLU A 180 -0.74 6.45 25.67
C GLU A 180 -1.63 5.30 25.20
N GLN A 181 -1.42 4.10 25.73
CA GLN A 181 -2.15 2.90 25.35
C GLN A 181 -2.61 2.13 26.59
N VAL A 182 -3.77 1.56 26.46
CA VAL A 182 -4.36 0.66 27.48
C VAL A 182 -4.58 -0.70 26.87
N HIS A 183 -4.14 -1.77 27.56
CA HIS A 183 -4.58 -3.13 27.29
C HIS A 183 -5.76 -3.43 28.19
N ALA A 184 -6.91 -3.74 27.60
CA ALA A 184 -8.11 -4.02 28.37
C ALA A 184 -8.88 -5.22 27.82
N ARG A 185 -9.69 -5.78 28.72
CA ARG A 185 -10.76 -6.72 28.39
C ARG A 185 -12.11 -6.05 28.56
N HIS A 186 -13.10 -6.50 27.82
CA HIS A 186 -14.46 -6.02 28.01
C HIS A 186 -15.51 -7.13 27.91
N ILE A 187 -16.63 -6.88 28.56
CA ILE A 187 -17.88 -7.65 28.42
C ILE A 187 -18.89 -6.69 27.78
N LEU A 188 -19.46 -7.06 26.65
CA LEU A 188 -20.46 -6.26 25.93
C LEU A 188 -21.82 -6.95 25.97
N PHE A 189 -22.85 -6.20 26.35
CA PHE A 189 -24.26 -6.54 26.14
C PHE A 189 -24.81 -5.61 25.07
N THR A 190 -25.11 -6.16 23.91
CA THR A 190 -25.52 -5.38 22.73
C THR A 190 -26.90 -4.80 22.91
N VAL A 191 -27.08 -3.58 22.38
CA VAL A 191 -28.39 -2.93 22.34
C VAL A 191 -28.55 -2.34 20.95
N ALA A 192 -29.57 -2.79 20.23
CA ALA A 192 -29.89 -2.23 18.92
C ALA A 192 -30.25 -0.74 19.04
N GLU A 193 -30.00 0.01 17.97
CA GLU A 193 -30.25 1.46 17.95
C GLU A 193 -31.74 1.78 18.15
N ASP A 194 -32.62 0.91 17.65
CA ASP A 194 -34.08 0.99 17.75
C ASP A 194 -34.68 0.18 18.90
N ALA A 195 -33.85 -0.27 19.87
CA ALA A 195 -34.28 -1.07 21.00
C ALA A 195 -35.31 -0.33 21.87
N ASP A 196 -36.30 -1.04 22.35
CA ASP A 196 -37.28 -0.49 23.27
C ASP A 196 -36.68 -0.27 24.69
N ALA A 197 -37.41 0.47 25.52
CA ALA A 197 -36.96 0.81 26.87
C ALA A 197 -36.71 -0.41 27.74
N GLN A 198 -37.47 -1.51 27.56
CA GLN A 198 -37.30 -2.71 28.34
C GLN A 198 -36.01 -3.45 27.98
N ALA A 199 -35.71 -3.59 26.69
CA ALA A 199 -34.47 -4.18 26.22
C ALA A 199 -33.23 -3.41 26.70
N ILE A 200 -33.27 -2.08 26.74
CA ILE A 200 -32.21 -1.23 27.30
C ILE A 200 -32.04 -1.52 28.82
N VAL A 201 -33.12 -1.61 29.58
CA VAL A 201 -33.05 -1.91 31.01
C VAL A 201 -32.51 -3.32 31.27
N ASP A 202 -32.93 -4.29 30.47
CA ASP A 202 -32.49 -5.69 30.62
C ASP A 202 -30.98 -5.83 30.29
N ALA A 203 -30.51 -5.22 29.22
CA ALA A 203 -29.09 -5.23 28.85
C ALA A 203 -28.23 -4.55 29.92
N ARG A 204 -28.67 -3.43 30.47
CA ARG A 204 -28.01 -2.77 31.57
C ARG A 204 -27.97 -3.63 32.82
N GLY A 205 -29.09 -4.28 33.15
CA GLY A 205 -29.17 -5.20 34.29
C GLY A 205 -28.17 -6.35 34.17
N LYS A 206 -28.04 -6.95 32.98
CA LYS A 206 -27.02 -7.98 32.70
C LYS A 206 -25.59 -7.45 32.89
N ALA A 207 -25.31 -6.21 32.43
CA ALA A 207 -24.00 -5.59 32.59
C ALA A 207 -23.69 -5.31 34.08
N ASP A 208 -24.67 -4.79 34.83
CA ASP A 208 -24.52 -4.56 36.27
C ASP A 208 -24.25 -5.89 37.04
N ASP A 209 -24.89 -6.99 36.65
CA ASP A 209 -24.69 -8.32 37.28
C ASP A 209 -23.32 -8.90 36.89
N ALA A 210 -22.88 -8.79 35.62
CA ALA A 210 -21.53 -9.19 35.20
C ALA A 210 -20.46 -8.41 35.98
N ARG A 211 -20.65 -7.09 36.14
CA ARG A 211 -19.74 -6.25 36.94
C ARG A 211 -19.69 -6.72 38.41
N LYS A 212 -20.83 -7.01 39.02
CA LYS A 212 -20.86 -7.51 40.41
C LYS A 212 -20.09 -8.82 40.56
N ARG A 213 -20.27 -9.77 39.62
CA ARG A 213 -19.53 -11.04 39.60
C ARG A 213 -18.04 -10.81 39.50
N ALA A 214 -17.61 -9.93 38.57
CA ALA A 214 -16.21 -9.57 38.39
C ALA A 214 -15.60 -8.92 39.65
N LEU A 215 -16.34 -8.00 40.30
CA LEU A 215 -15.93 -7.36 41.56
C LEU A 215 -15.90 -8.34 42.75
N ALA A 216 -16.68 -9.41 42.68
CA ALA A 216 -16.65 -10.50 43.68
C ALA A 216 -15.45 -11.44 43.50
N GLY A 217 -14.63 -11.25 42.44
CA GLY A 217 -13.39 -11.98 42.20
C GLY A 217 -13.52 -13.14 41.20
N GLU A 218 -14.64 -13.27 40.50
CA GLU A 218 -14.74 -14.20 39.37
C GLU A 218 -13.76 -13.81 38.27
N ASP A 219 -13.22 -14.79 37.53
CA ASP A 219 -12.29 -14.52 36.43
C ASP A 219 -12.96 -13.73 35.32
N PHE A 220 -12.39 -12.56 34.99
CA PHE A 220 -12.99 -11.65 34.04
C PHE A 220 -12.99 -12.21 32.61
N ALA A 221 -11.96 -12.99 32.24
CA ALA A 221 -11.89 -13.58 30.92
C ALA A 221 -12.90 -14.72 30.75
N GLU A 222 -13.13 -15.51 31.82
CA GLU A 222 -14.18 -16.52 31.83
C GLU A 222 -15.57 -15.88 31.77
N LEU A 223 -15.81 -14.80 32.52
CA LEU A 223 -17.05 -14.03 32.47
C LEU A 223 -17.29 -13.43 31.07
N ALA A 224 -16.25 -12.91 30.45
CA ALA A 224 -16.34 -12.35 29.08
C ALA A 224 -16.67 -13.46 28.05
N THR A 225 -16.08 -14.63 28.20
CA THR A 225 -16.36 -15.76 27.31
C THR A 225 -17.81 -16.29 27.51
N GLU A 226 -18.30 -16.28 28.74
CA GLU A 226 -19.65 -16.76 29.09
C GLU A 226 -20.74 -15.78 28.69
N LEU A 227 -20.54 -14.47 28.94
CA LEU A 227 -21.61 -13.48 28.96
C LEU A 227 -21.53 -12.45 27.83
N SER A 228 -20.35 -12.19 27.29
CA SER A 228 -20.18 -11.12 26.31
C SER A 228 -20.80 -11.49 24.96
N GLU A 229 -21.56 -10.56 24.43
CA GLU A 229 -22.16 -10.64 23.08
C GLU A 229 -21.25 -10.01 22.01
N GLY A 230 -20.05 -9.52 22.40
CA GLY A 230 -19.09 -8.90 21.50
C GLY A 230 -18.18 -9.90 20.78
N PRO A 231 -17.53 -9.47 19.67
CA PRO A 231 -16.68 -10.33 18.85
C PRO A 231 -15.41 -10.83 19.58
N SER A 232 -14.99 -10.14 20.66
CA SER A 232 -13.85 -10.54 21.49
C SER A 232 -14.20 -11.61 22.56
N ALA A 233 -15.47 -11.97 22.73
CA ALA A 233 -15.92 -12.95 23.73
C ALA A 233 -15.13 -14.27 23.68
N PRO A 234 -14.88 -14.92 22.52
CA PRO A 234 -14.13 -16.17 22.44
C PRO A 234 -12.69 -16.06 22.96
N ASN A 235 -12.14 -14.84 22.99
CA ASN A 235 -10.80 -14.54 23.50
C ASN A 235 -10.84 -13.95 24.92
N GLY A 236 -11.89 -14.19 25.70
CA GLY A 236 -12.04 -13.64 27.04
C GLY A 236 -12.19 -12.11 27.07
N GLY A 237 -12.83 -11.55 26.06
CA GLY A 237 -13.05 -10.11 25.92
C GLY A 237 -11.80 -9.28 25.61
N ASP A 238 -10.66 -9.91 25.28
CA ASP A 238 -9.37 -9.24 25.05
C ASP A 238 -9.40 -8.34 23.81
N LEU A 239 -9.02 -7.07 24.01
CA LEU A 239 -8.94 -6.05 22.94
C LEU A 239 -7.50 -5.73 22.54
N GLY A 240 -6.51 -6.30 23.23
CA GLY A 240 -5.11 -5.93 23.10
C GLY A 240 -4.85 -4.48 23.51
N PHE A 241 -3.68 -3.94 23.12
CA PHE A 241 -3.36 -2.53 23.32
C PHE A 241 -4.05 -1.63 22.30
N PHE A 242 -4.64 -0.56 22.79
CA PHE A 242 -5.25 0.47 21.95
C PHE A 242 -4.98 1.87 22.53
N SER A 243 -4.88 2.86 21.64
CA SER A 243 -4.84 4.27 21.96
C SER A 243 -6.26 4.86 22.02
N LYS A 244 -6.40 6.01 22.66
CA LYS A 244 -7.70 6.66 22.92
C LYS A 244 -8.50 6.94 21.64
N ASP A 245 -7.83 7.26 20.54
CA ASP A 245 -8.42 7.57 19.23
C ASP A 245 -8.93 6.34 18.45
N ARG A 246 -8.63 5.13 18.93
CA ARG A 246 -9.06 3.87 18.28
C ARG A 246 -10.38 3.33 18.78
N MET A 247 -10.95 3.92 19.82
CA MET A 247 -12.20 3.49 20.45
C MET A 247 -13.23 4.63 20.42
N VAL A 248 -14.50 4.27 20.59
CA VAL A 248 -15.54 5.28 20.77
C VAL A 248 -15.30 6.09 22.06
N PRO A 249 -15.61 7.41 22.07
CA PRO A 249 -15.20 8.30 23.16
C PRO A 249 -15.59 7.80 24.55
N GLU A 250 -16.81 7.33 24.71
CA GLU A 250 -17.33 6.92 26.02
C GLU A 250 -16.57 5.69 26.56
N PHE A 251 -16.19 4.75 25.69
CA PHE A 251 -15.39 3.58 26.04
C PHE A 251 -13.95 3.98 26.39
N ALA A 252 -13.36 4.82 25.51
CA ALA A 252 -11.99 5.31 25.69
C ALA A 252 -11.84 6.09 27.00
N ASP A 253 -12.74 7.04 27.27
CA ASP A 253 -12.71 7.84 28.50
C ASP A 253 -12.80 6.98 29.76
N ALA A 254 -13.65 5.94 29.75
CA ALA A 254 -13.76 5.01 30.85
C ALA A 254 -12.51 4.14 31.02
N ALA A 255 -11.97 3.59 29.91
CA ALA A 255 -10.81 2.69 29.96
C ALA A 255 -9.54 3.44 30.43
N PHE A 256 -9.29 4.64 29.90
CA PHE A 256 -8.10 5.44 30.24
C PHE A 256 -8.16 6.11 31.63
N ALA A 257 -9.34 6.15 32.26
CA ALA A 257 -9.50 6.65 33.63
C ALA A 257 -9.25 5.57 34.70
N LEU A 258 -9.13 4.29 34.31
CA LEU A 258 -8.95 3.17 35.22
C LEU A 258 -7.46 2.90 35.49
N GLU A 259 -7.15 2.54 36.72
CA GLU A 259 -5.85 1.95 37.06
C GLU A 259 -5.78 0.47 36.63
N VAL A 260 -4.56 -0.06 36.50
CA VAL A 260 -4.34 -1.47 36.17
C VAL A 260 -5.03 -2.38 37.20
N GLY A 261 -5.78 -3.33 36.70
CA GLY A 261 -6.60 -4.25 37.48
C GLY A 261 -7.99 -3.73 37.86
N GLN A 262 -8.29 -2.46 37.68
CA GLN A 262 -9.60 -1.91 37.97
C GLN A 262 -10.67 -2.32 36.94
N ILE A 263 -11.92 -2.36 37.42
CA ILE A 263 -13.12 -2.65 36.62
C ILE A 263 -13.99 -1.39 36.59
N SER A 264 -14.42 -1.00 35.39
CA SER A 264 -15.24 0.19 35.17
C SER A 264 -16.62 0.11 35.83
N GLU A 265 -17.28 1.26 35.96
CA GLU A 265 -18.74 1.30 35.97
C GLU A 265 -19.29 0.77 34.65
N VAL A 266 -20.60 0.52 34.59
CA VAL A 266 -21.26 0.15 33.33
C VAL A 266 -21.23 1.35 32.35
N VAL A 267 -20.56 1.20 31.21
CA VAL A 267 -20.37 2.25 30.21
C VAL A 267 -21.37 2.05 29.07
N ARG A 268 -22.14 3.08 28.74
CA ARG A 268 -23.04 3.07 27.57
C ARG A 268 -22.32 3.61 26.34
N THR A 269 -22.39 2.87 25.24
CA THR A 269 -21.95 3.33 23.91
C THR A 269 -23.07 3.06 22.88
N GLN A 270 -22.85 3.45 21.64
CA GLN A 270 -23.76 3.11 20.54
C GLN A 270 -23.95 1.59 20.34
N PHE A 271 -23.00 0.76 20.77
CA PHE A 271 -23.06 -0.70 20.60
C PHE A 271 -23.83 -1.42 21.74
N GLY A 272 -23.95 -0.79 22.89
CA GLY A 272 -24.56 -1.42 24.05
C GLY A 272 -23.96 -0.97 25.38
N PHE A 273 -24.00 -1.84 26.37
CA PHE A 273 -23.43 -1.64 27.70
C PHE A 273 -22.17 -2.46 27.85
N HIS A 274 -21.11 -1.82 28.33
CA HIS A 274 -19.78 -2.43 28.50
C HIS A 274 -19.39 -2.45 29.97
N VAL A 275 -18.71 -3.53 30.36
CA VAL A 275 -17.89 -3.59 31.59
C VAL A 275 -16.47 -3.76 31.12
N ILE A 276 -15.55 -2.92 31.60
CA ILE A 276 -14.16 -2.84 31.11
C ILE A 276 -13.23 -3.18 32.28
N LYS A 277 -12.19 -3.98 32.03
CA LYS A 277 -11.09 -4.23 32.97
C LYS A 277 -9.77 -3.87 32.29
N VAL A 278 -8.97 -3.02 32.92
CA VAL A 278 -7.64 -2.68 32.45
C VAL A 278 -6.63 -3.72 32.92
N GLU A 279 -5.84 -4.26 32.01
CA GLU A 279 -4.81 -5.27 32.29
C GLU A 279 -3.41 -4.65 32.35
N GLU A 280 -3.13 -3.67 31.48
CA GLU A 280 -1.84 -2.97 31.40
C GLU A 280 -2.03 -1.54 30.89
N HIS A 281 -1.18 -0.63 31.36
CA HIS A 281 -1.16 0.76 30.94
C HIS A 281 0.25 1.12 30.45
N ARG A 282 0.35 1.71 29.25
CA ARG A 282 1.56 2.23 28.66
C ARG A 282 1.44 3.73 28.54
N GLU A 283 2.25 4.42 29.29
CA GLU A 283 2.35 5.87 29.21
C GLU A 283 2.71 6.34 27.81
N ALA A 284 2.21 7.52 27.43
CA ALA A 284 2.68 8.20 26.25
C ALA A 284 4.18 8.46 26.37
N GLY A 285 4.91 8.23 25.29
CA GLY A 285 6.35 8.36 25.31
C GLY A 285 6.93 8.62 23.93
N THR A 286 8.23 8.61 23.86
CA THR A 286 8.96 8.66 22.59
C THR A 286 9.71 7.34 22.44
N VAL A 287 9.53 6.66 21.32
CA VAL A 287 10.32 5.47 20.99
C VAL A 287 11.81 5.86 20.97
N PRO A 288 12.67 5.26 21.79
CA PRO A 288 14.08 5.62 21.83
C PRO A 288 14.76 5.43 20.47
N LEU A 289 15.75 6.28 20.17
CA LEU A 289 16.53 6.18 18.93
C LEU A 289 17.16 4.79 18.75
N GLU A 290 17.63 4.17 19.82
CA GLU A 290 18.23 2.83 19.79
C GLU A 290 17.24 1.78 19.27
N GLU A 291 15.97 1.86 19.68
CA GLU A 291 14.92 0.96 19.24
C GLU A 291 14.49 1.24 17.79
N ALA A 292 14.45 2.52 17.39
CA ALA A 292 14.04 2.95 16.04
C ALA A 292 15.16 2.82 14.99
N SER A 293 16.43 2.68 15.42
CA SER A 293 17.62 2.82 14.57
C SER A 293 17.64 1.90 13.36
N ASP A 294 17.30 0.62 13.53
CA ASP A 294 17.30 -0.35 12.44
C ASP A 294 16.24 -0.03 11.39
N ASP A 295 15.03 0.31 11.83
CA ASP A 295 13.93 0.67 10.94
C ASP A 295 14.23 1.99 10.21
N LEU A 296 14.83 2.97 10.88
CA LEU A 296 15.27 4.22 10.27
C LEU A 296 16.39 4.02 9.27
N THR A 297 17.35 3.17 9.58
CA THR A 297 18.43 2.82 8.66
C THR A 297 17.86 2.21 7.38
N ASN A 298 16.90 1.29 7.50
CA ASN A 298 16.21 0.70 6.35
C ASN A 298 15.39 1.73 5.56
N LEU A 299 14.66 2.61 6.24
CA LEU A 299 13.89 3.69 5.62
C LEU A 299 14.81 4.63 4.81
N LEU A 300 15.86 5.13 5.44
CA LEU A 300 16.82 6.04 4.80
C LEU A 300 17.55 5.36 3.64
N LYS A 301 17.90 4.08 3.77
CA LYS A 301 18.48 3.30 2.69
C LYS A 301 17.52 3.21 1.48
N GLN A 302 16.25 2.91 1.71
CA GLN A 302 15.24 2.88 0.66
C GLN A 302 15.08 4.24 -0.03
N GLN A 303 15.04 5.33 0.74
CA GLN A 303 14.95 6.68 0.18
C GLN A 303 16.19 7.04 -0.66
N LYS A 304 17.39 6.67 -0.21
CA LYS A 304 18.62 6.89 -0.98
C LYS A 304 18.66 6.06 -2.26
N VAL A 305 18.24 4.80 -2.21
CA VAL A 305 18.10 3.95 -3.42
C VAL A 305 17.14 4.61 -4.40
N GLY A 306 15.96 5.04 -3.96
CA GLY A 306 14.99 5.73 -4.82
C GLY A 306 15.55 6.98 -5.47
N ARG A 307 16.26 7.84 -4.72
CA ARG A 307 16.93 9.03 -5.26
C ARG A 307 17.98 8.66 -6.29
N MET A 308 18.84 7.69 -6.00
CA MET A 308 19.90 7.26 -6.93
C MET A 308 19.32 6.66 -8.22
N VAL A 309 18.27 5.84 -8.13
CA VAL A 309 17.56 5.32 -9.32
C VAL A 309 17.03 6.46 -10.16
N ASN A 310 16.41 7.46 -9.51
CA ASN A 310 15.89 8.64 -10.20
C ASN A 310 16.99 9.44 -10.91
N ASP A 311 18.13 9.69 -10.25
CA ASP A 311 19.27 10.38 -10.83
C ASP A 311 19.82 9.64 -12.06
N VAL A 312 19.89 8.31 -11.97
CA VAL A 312 20.29 7.45 -13.10
C VAL A 312 19.28 7.59 -14.25
N VAL A 313 17.98 7.49 -13.96
CA VAL A 313 16.92 7.63 -14.97
C VAL A 313 17.00 8.99 -15.67
N GLN A 314 17.15 10.08 -14.92
CA GLN A 314 17.31 11.42 -15.49
C GLN A 314 18.54 11.50 -16.41
N GLY A 315 19.67 10.94 -15.96
CA GLY A 315 20.90 10.90 -16.76
C GLY A 315 20.75 10.08 -18.06
N LEU A 316 19.96 9.00 -18.02
CA LEU A 316 19.63 8.18 -19.19
C LEU A 316 18.64 8.89 -20.10
N ALA A 317 17.57 9.47 -19.56
CA ALA A 317 16.55 10.19 -20.31
C ALA A 317 17.11 11.39 -21.08
N ALA A 318 18.08 12.10 -20.49
CA ALA A 318 18.76 13.23 -21.16
C ALA A 318 19.57 12.82 -22.42
N LYS A 319 19.89 11.53 -22.56
CA LYS A 319 20.64 10.98 -23.69
C LYS A 319 19.79 10.15 -24.64
N ALA A 320 18.59 9.79 -24.21
CA ALA A 320 17.68 8.93 -24.95
C ALA A 320 16.91 9.71 -26.02
N THR A 321 16.55 8.99 -27.07
CA THR A 321 15.58 9.45 -28.06
C THR A 321 14.23 8.85 -27.77
N ILE A 322 13.26 9.68 -27.37
CA ILE A 322 11.87 9.25 -27.09
C ILE A 322 11.01 9.85 -28.20
N THR A 323 10.44 8.98 -29.04
CA THR A 323 9.66 9.38 -30.21
C THR A 323 8.22 8.89 -30.06
N PRO A 324 7.22 9.79 -29.95
CA PRO A 324 5.82 9.42 -30.06
C PRO A 324 5.51 8.87 -31.46
N LEU A 325 4.75 7.75 -31.50
CA LEU A 325 4.34 7.10 -32.75
C LEU A 325 2.87 7.33 -33.10
N LEU A 326 2.05 7.69 -32.11
CA LEU A 326 0.65 8.06 -32.30
C LEU A 326 0.50 9.56 -32.08
N ALA A 327 -0.16 10.23 -33.02
CA ALA A 327 -0.60 11.61 -32.81
C ALA A 327 -1.66 11.63 -31.70
N PRO A 328 -1.66 12.63 -30.80
CA PRO A 328 -2.74 12.77 -29.81
C PRO A 328 -4.07 12.89 -30.57
N GLN A 329 -5.01 11.98 -30.29
CA GLN A 329 -6.37 12.13 -30.81
C GLN A 329 -6.97 13.40 -30.19
N PRO A 330 -7.54 14.32 -30.99
CA PRO A 330 -8.28 15.43 -30.41
C PRO A 330 -9.42 14.88 -29.59
N ALA A 331 -9.60 15.40 -28.36
CA ALA A 331 -10.70 15.03 -27.49
C ALA A 331 -12.04 15.12 -28.28
N THR A 332 -12.62 13.96 -28.59
CA THR A 332 -13.93 13.88 -29.22
C THR A 332 -14.98 14.27 -28.19
N GLY A 333 -15.39 15.54 -28.17
CA GLY A 333 -16.40 16.00 -27.21
C GLY A 333 -16.65 17.51 -27.19
N ALA A 334 -16.64 18.19 -28.33
CA ALA A 334 -17.32 19.47 -28.43
C ALA A 334 -18.42 19.35 -29.50
N PRO A 335 -19.71 19.55 -29.16
CA PRO A 335 -20.75 19.67 -30.18
C PRO A 335 -20.45 20.90 -31.03
N ALA A 336 -20.52 20.72 -32.36
CA ALA A 336 -20.38 21.81 -33.32
C ALA A 336 -21.44 22.90 -32.99
N PRO A 337 -21.09 24.20 -33.11
CA PRO A 337 -22.09 25.25 -33.00
C PRO A 337 -23.07 25.12 -34.19
N GLY A 338 -24.35 24.89 -33.84
CA GLY A 338 -25.41 24.87 -34.83
C GLY A 338 -25.55 26.23 -35.53
N ASN A 339 -25.70 26.16 -36.83
CA ASN A 339 -26.16 27.28 -37.69
C ASN A 339 -27.62 27.57 -37.38
#